data_6b00a6f6968bfd34cad2b94aa3c1f309
#
_entry.id   6b00a6f6968bfd34cad2b94aa3c1f309
#
_cell.length_a   1.000
_cell.length_b   1.000
_cell.length_c   1.000
_cell.angle_alpha   90.00
_cell.angle_beta   90.00
_cell.angle_gamma   90.00
#
_symmetry.space_group_name_H-M   'P 1'
#
loop_
_entity.id
_entity.type
_entity.pdbx_description
1 polymer ?
#
loop_
_entity_poly.entity_id
_entity_poly.type
_entity_poly.pdbx_seq_one_letter_code
_entity_poly.pdbx_strand_id
1 'polypeptide(L)'
;MKKILLAAAAILAANVMTNAQGKFETVELRNSTLHVYYSNDVMADASYIVEGKDALVVLEAPLFKSSQTEFDTYIKKLGKPIETAVIDYHVGGQESQAIVMPQGMHKFTNEGVYAAMMSGFKQSFGDSMVDLAEGDVKEVPFGQTIRLAGVDFRFDKGPANDFPGSMILIDGTACLMHWAPVKAHVNTLQISSAETVGQALEGLKAAENCGATIWLGCHGGIADKAGLDFKIGYLTKIHELLAAKPDAKTFASQLKAEFPGLAGEEGVDALAEALCK
;
A
#
# COMPACT_ATOMS: atom_id res chain seq x y z
N MET A 1 19.52 11.50 -2.42
CA MET A 1 18.69 10.32 -2.14
C MET A 1 19.05 9.60 -0.82
N LYS A 2 20.33 9.19 -0.56
CA LYS A 2 20.71 8.50 0.71
C LYS A 2 20.39 9.26 2.01
N LYS A 3 20.40 10.60 2.03
CA LYS A 3 20.13 11.38 3.25
C LYS A 3 18.65 11.56 3.60
N ILE A 4 17.73 11.43 2.63
CA ILE A 4 16.29 11.60 2.84
C ILE A 4 15.69 10.32 3.43
N LEU A 5 16.14 9.15 2.99
CA LEU A 5 15.73 7.85 3.54
C LEU A 5 16.15 7.65 5.00
N LEU A 6 17.35 8.15 5.38
CA LEU A 6 17.82 8.09 6.77
C LEU A 6 17.07 9.05 7.72
N ALA A 7 16.58 10.19 7.22
CA ALA A 7 15.81 11.13 8.04
C ALA A 7 14.39 10.61 8.34
N ALA A 8 13.74 9.94 7.39
CA ALA A 8 12.43 9.31 7.61
C ALA A 8 12.50 8.18 8.67
N ALA A 9 13.55 7.35 8.62
CA ALA A 9 13.75 6.28 9.60
C ALA A 9 14.05 6.81 11.02
N ALA A 10 14.74 7.94 11.16
CA ALA A 10 15.11 8.50 12.46
C ALA A 10 13.92 9.15 13.21
N ILE A 11 12.94 9.71 12.50
CA ILE A 11 11.73 10.31 13.09
C ILE A 11 10.76 9.20 13.59
N LEU A 12 10.71 8.08 12.91
CA LEU A 12 9.90 6.92 13.29
C LEU A 12 10.38 6.21 14.55
N ALA A 13 11.68 6.16 14.79
CA ALA A 13 12.26 5.43 15.92
C ALA A 13 11.91 5.98 17.32
N ALA A 14 11.49 7.24 17.43
CA ALA A 14 11.22 7.88 18.72
C ALA A 14 9.85 7.58 19.35
N ASN A 15 8.90 6.95 18.61
CA ASN A 15 7.52 6.70 19.06
C ASN A 15 7.11 5.21 19.09
N VAL A 16 8.05 4.28 19.11
CA VAL A 16 7.83 2.83 18.87
C VAL A 16 7.08 2.08 19.98
N MET A 17 6.63 2.73 21.05
CA MET A 17 6.01 2.04 22.20
C MET A 17 4.60 2.55 22.51
N THR A 18 3.70 2.56 21.54
CA THR A 18 2.28 2.50 21.88
C THR A 18 1.77 1.12 21.51
N ASN A 19 1.37 0.32 22.52
CA ASN A 19 0.61 -0.92 22.34
C ASN A 19 -0.80 -0.61 21.81
N ALA A 20 -0.90 0.08 20.68
CA ALA A 20 -2.17 0.29 20.02
C ALA A 20 -2.58 -1.06 19.41
N GLN A 21 -3.65 -1.65 19.93
CA GLN A 21 -4.21 -2.86 19.36
C GLN A 21 -4.70 -2.57 17.94
N GLY A 22 -4.40 -3.46 17.01
CA GLY A 22 -4.91 -3.39 15.64
C GLY A 22 -6.43 -3.58 15.58
N LYS A 23 -7.01 -3.19 14.46
CA LYS A 23 -8.46 -3.25 14.24
C LYS A 23 -8.76 -4.13 13.04
N PHE A 24 -9.77 -5.00 13.18
CA PHE A 24 -10.32 -5.78 12.07
C PHE A 24 -11.65 -5.21 11.60
N GLU A 25 -11.85 -5.18 10.29
CA GLU A 25 -13.11 -4.91 9.63
C GLU A 25 -13.39 -6.01 8.60
N THR A 26 -14.67 -6.20 8.25
CA THR A 26 -15.09 -7.21 7.30
C THR A 26 -15.92 -6.57 6.19
N VAL A 27 -15.65 -6.92 4.95
CA VAL A 27 -16.35 -6.44 3.76
C VAL A 27 -16.77 -7.63 2.91
N GLU A 28 -18.04 -7.73 2.58
CA GLU A 28 -18.53 -8.73 1.65
C GLU A 28 -18.17 -8.34 0.21
N LEU A 29 -17.48 -9.25 -0.49
CA LEU A 29 -17.24 -9.17 -1.92
C LEU A 29 -18.31 -9.97 -2.67
N ARG A 30 -18.13 -10.19 -3.98
CA ARG A 30 -19.13 -10.89 -4.81
C ARG A 30 -19.33 -12.35 -4.40
N ASN A 31 -18.24 -13.10 -4.16
CA ASN A 31 -18.27 -14.54 -3.84
C ASN A 31 -17.35 -14.91 -2.67
N SER A 32 -16.82 -13.91 -1.96
CA SER A 32 -15.86 -14.07 -0.88
C SER A 32 -16.02 -12.97 0.16
N THR A 33 -15.39 -13.13 1.30
CA THR A 33 -15.36 -12.13 2.36
C THR A 33 -13.93 -11.59 2.48
N LEU A 34 -13.79 -10.28 2.52
CA LEU A 34 -12.52 -9.59 2.76
C LEU A 34 -12.46 -9.18 4.23
N HIS A 35 -11.43 -9.64 4.94
CA HIS A 35 -11.08 -9.15 6.26
C HIS A 35 -9.91 -8.18 6.14
N VAL A 36 -10.05 -7.01 6.74
CA VAL A 36 -9.06 -5.94 6.72
C VAL A 36 -8.50 -5.77 8.10
N TYR A 37 -7.20 -5.83 8.22
CA TYR A 37 -6.47 -5.56 9.45
C TYR A 37 -5.71 -4.24 9.33
N TYR A 38 -6.01 -3.31 10.22
CA TYR A 38 -5.26 -2.06 10.39
C TYR A 38 -4.31 -2.25 11.55
N SER A 39 -3.02 -2.22 11.31
CA SER A 39 -2.01 -2.56 12.32
C SER A 39 -1.91 -1.54 13.46
N ASN A 40 -2.27 -0.26 13.20
CA ASN A 40 -2.07 0.86 14.11
C ASN A 40 -0.62 1.01 14.63
N ASP A 41 0.33 0.39 13.97
CA ASP A 41 1.76 0.55 14.24
C ASP A 41 2.33 1.80 13.53
N VAL A 42 3.63 2.01 13.67
CA VAL A 42 4.32 3.21 13.13
C VAL A 42 4.32 3.30 11.60
N MET A 43 4.07 2.18 10.91
CA MET A 43 3.98 2.15 9.45
C MET A 43 2.56 2.41 8.96
N ALA A 44 1.56 2.31 9.87
CA ALA A 44 0.13 2.43 9.55
C ALA A 44 -0.28 1.50 8.39
N ASP A 45 0.27 0.28 8.39
CA ASP A 45 0.04 -0.72 7.35
C ASP A 45 -1.36 -1.32 7.46
N ALA A 46 -1.90 -1.73 6.33
CA ALA A 46 -3.08 -2.56 6.24
C ALA A 46 -2.72 -3.92 5.61
N SER A 47 -3.23 -4.97 6.22
CA SER A 47 -3.10 -6.35 5.76
C SER A 47 -4.48 -6.93 5.50
N TYR A 48 -4.57 -7.93 4.63
CA TYR A 48 -5.86 -8.43 4.20
C TYR A 48 -5.92 -9.95 4.21
N ILE A 49 -7.12 -10.49 4.43
CA ILE A 49 -7.42 -11.91 4.25
C ILE A 49 -8.64 -12.00 3.33
N VAL A 50 -8.48 -12.68 2.21
CA VAL A 50 -9.61 -13.06 1.37
C VAL A 50 -10.07 -14.43 1.79
N GLU A 51 -11.25 -14.51 2.38
CA GLU A 51 -11.86 -15.75 2.79
C GLU A 51 -12.71 -16.30 1.65
N GLY A 52 -12.20 -17.33 0.99
CA GLY A 52 -12.94 -18.14 0.04
C GLY A 52 -13.78 -19.22 0.73
N LYS A 53 -14.40 -20.08 -0.07
CA LYS A 53 -15.27 -21.15 0.46
C LYS A 53 -14.53 -22.08 1.42
N ASP A 54 -13.36 -22.58 1.04
CA ASP A 54 -12.68 -23.68 1.73
C ASP A 54 -11.27 -23.29 2.24
N ALA A 55 -10.74 -22.13 1.84
CA ALA A 55 -9.40 -21.67 2.18
C ALA A 55 -9.32 -20.15 2.27
N LEU A 56 -8.18 -19.66 2.77
CA LEU A 56 -7.82 -18.25 2.91
C LEU A 56 -6.67 -17.89 1.97
N VAL A 57 -6.68 -16.66 1.48
CA VAL A 57 -5.54 -16.01 0.84
C VAL A 57 -5.13 -14.81 1.71
N VAL A 58 -3.88 -14.77 2.14
CA VAL A 58 -3.32 -13.65 2.90
C VAL A 58 -2.69 -12.67 1.93
N LEU A 59 -2.90 -11.36 2.14
CA LEU A 59 -2.26 -10.32 1.34
C LEU A 59 -1.57 -9.33 2.28
N GLU A 60 -0.33 -8.96 1.95
CA GLU A 60 0.42 -7.91 2.65
C GLU A 60 0.51 -8.16 4.16
N ALA A 61 1.06 -9.30 4.58
CA ALA A 61 1.17 -9.66 5.99
C ALA A 61 1.93 -8.58 6.79
N PRO A 62 1.58 -8.37 8.10
CA PRO A 62 2.21 -7.34 8.91
C PRO A 62 3.73 -7.48 9.06
N LEU A 63 4.45 -6.35 9.17
CA LEU A 63 5.90 -6.31 9.35
C LEU A 63 6.37 -6.43 10.80
N PHE A 64 5.51 -6.17 11.79
CA PHE A 64 5.88 -6.23 13.20
C PHE A 64 5.30 -7.45 13.90
N LYS A 65 6.09 -8.09 14.78
CA LYS A 65 5.71 -9.30 15.50
C LYS A 65 4.44 -9.16 16.34
N SER A 66 4.22 -7.98 16.94
CA SER A 66 2.98 -7.70 17.67
C SER A 66 1.76 -7.75 16.75
N SER A 67 1.80 -7.02 15.65
CA SER A 67 0.74 -6.98 14.62
C SER A 67 0.55 -8.35 13.97
N GLN A 68 1.64 -9.06 13.67
CA GLN A 68 1.59 -10.41 13.12
C GLN A 68 0.90 -11.40 14.09
N THR A 69 1.19 -11.30 15.39
CA THR A 69 0.55 -12.15 16.42
C THR A 69 -0.97 -11.95 16.49
N GLU A 70 -1.44 -10.69 16.39
CA GLU A 70 -2.87 -10.38 16.34
C GLU A 70 -3.50 -10.93 15.06
N PHE A 71 -2.84 -10.73 13.94
CA PHE A 71 -3.27 -11.18 12.63
C PHE A 71 -3.40 -12.70 12.56
N ASP A 72 -2.38 -13.44 13.02
CA ASP A 72 -2.39 -14.91 13.09
C ASP A 72 -3.46 -15.43 14.04
N THR A 73 -3.69 -14.74 15.16
CA THR A 73 -4.76 -15.08 16.08
C THR A 73 -6.13 -14.97 15.43
N TYR A 74 -6.31 -13.94 14.59
CA TYR A 74 -7.55 -13.76 13.83
C TYR A 74 -7.71 -14.84 12.76
N ILE A 75 -6.65 -15.14 11.98
CA ILE A 75 -6.65 -16.24 10.99
C ILE A 75 -7.08 -17.57 11.62
N LYS A 76 -6.50 -17.91 12.78
CA LYS A 76 -6.87 -19.14 13.52
C LYS A 76 -8.35 -19.20 13.88
N LYS A 77 -9.02 -18.08 14.18
CA LYS A 77 -10.45 -18.02 14.47
C LYS A 77 -11.32 -18.27 13.23
N LEU A 78 -10.82 -17.96 12.03
CA LEU A 78 -11.53 -18.25 10.78
C LEU A 78 -11.58 -19.77 10.49
N GLY A 79 -10.65 -20.55 11.04
CA GLY A 79 -10.69 -22.00 11.03
C GLY A 79 -10.50 -22.65 9.66
N LYS A 80 -10.00 -21.90 8.67
CA LYS A 80 -9.70 -22.40 7.33
C LYS A 80 -8.21 -22.41 7.07
N PRO A 81 -7.68 -23.32 6.25
CA PRO A 81 -6.27 -23.33 5.88
C PRO A 81 -5.93 -22.12 4.99
N ILE A 82 -4.69 -21.63 5.13
CA ILE A 82 -4.11 -20.66 4.19
C ILE A 82 -3.65 -21.43 2.95
N GLU A 83 -4.16 -21.08 1.77
CA GLU A 83 -3.74 -21.64 0.49
C GLU A 83 -2.43 -21.00 0.01
N THR A 84 -2.33 -19.67 0.11
CA THR A 84 -1.15 -18.91 -0.32
C THR A 84 -1.11 -17.53 0.32
N ALA A 85 0.09 -16.93 0.30
CA ALA A 85 0.28 -15.51 0.55
C ALA A 85 0.49 -14.77 -0.78
N VAL A 86 -0.24 -13.69 -1.01
CA VAL A 86 0.00 -12.74 -2.10
C VAL A 86 0.80 -11.58 -1.52
N ILE A 87 1.99 -11.36 -2.05
CA ILE A 87 2.90 -10.32 -1.63
C ILE A 87 3.09 -9.33 -2.78
N ASP A 88 2.69 -8.10 -2.57
CA ASP A 88 2.92 -7.01 -3.52
C ASP A 88 4.09 -6.14 -3.06
N TYR A 89 3.91 -5.38 -1.97
CA TYR A 89 4.96 -4.48 -1.46
C TYR A 89 5.46 -4.85 -0.07
N HIS A 90 4.62 -5.47 0.77
CA HIS A 90 4.98 -5.79 2.14
C HIS A 90 5.36 -7.27 2.27
N VAL A 91 6.64 -7.51 2.41
CA VAL A 91 7.22 -8.86 2.51
C VAL A 91 7.19 -9.42 3.95
N GLY A 92 6.17 -9.06 4.73
CA GLY A 92 5.97 -9.59 6.08
C GLY A 92 5.88 -11.10 6.09
N GLY A 93 6.38 -11.70 7.18
CA GLY A 93 6.43 -13.14 7.34
C GLY A 93 5.06 -13.75 7.61
N GLN A 94 4.56 -14.52 6.66
CA GLN A 94 3.39 -15.37 6.83
C GLN A 94 3.83 -16.84 6.67
N GLU A 95 3.39 -17.70 7.56
CA GLU A 95 3.57 -19.15 7.39
C GLU A 95 2.77 -19.62 6.16
N SER A 96 3.39 -19.59 5.01
CA SER A 96 2.85 -20.12 3.77
C SER A 96 3.97 -20.80 2.99
N GLN A 97 3.69 -21.99 2.48
CA GLN A 97 4.61 -22.70 1.61
C GLN A 97 4.59 -22.20 0.17
N ALA A 98 3.58 -21.43 -0.20
CA ALA A 98 3.40 -20.86 -1.52
C ALA A 98 3.23 -19.34 -1.44
N ILE A 99 4.03 -18.62 -2.21
CA ILE A 99 3.99 -17.17 -2.32
C ILE A 99 3.65 -16.82 -3.76
N VAL A 100 2.69 -15.93 -3.94
CA VAL A 100 2.32 -15.35 -5.24
C VAL A 100 2.72 -13.89 -5.25
N MET A 101 3.41 -13.46 -6.31
CA MET A 101 3.82 -12.06 -6.50
C MET A 101 3.42 -11.57 -7.89
N PRO A 102 3.14 -10.27 -8.08
CA PRO A 102 3.09 -9.67 -9.40
C PRO A 102 4.43 -9.78 -10.13
N GLN A 103 4.37 -9.75 -11.45
CA GLN A 103 5.54 -9.80 -12.33
C GLN A 103 6.60 -8.77 -11.94
N GLY A 104 7.82 -9.22 -11.69
CA GLY A 104 8.99 -8.40 -11.35
C GLY A 104 9.11 -8.06 -9.86
N MET A 105 8.10 -8.38 -9.05
CA MET A 105 8.08 -8.05 -7.62
C MET A 105 9.15 -8.83 -6.84
N HIS A 106 9.34 -10.10 -7.13
CA HIS A 106 10.34 -10.92 -6.45
C HIS A 106 11.76 -10.34 -6.58
N LYS A 107 12.11 -9.89 -7.78
CA LYS A 107 13.39 -9.21 -7.99
C LYS A 107 13.44 -7.88 -7.25
N PHE A 108 12.39 -7.08 -7.32
CA PHE A 108 12.32 -5.77 -6.68
C PHE A 108 12.47 -5.86 -5.15
N THR A 109 11.80 -6.80 -4.51
CA THR A 109 11.84 -6.95 -3.04
C THR A 109 13.19 -7.45 -2.53
N ASN A 110 13.97 -8.15 -3.36
CA ASN A 110 15.26 -8.74 -2.98
C ASN A 110 16.48 -7.91 -3.41
N GLU A 111 16.32 -6.90 -4.24
CA GLU A 111 17.44 -6.14 -4.81
C GLU A 111 17.26 -4.61 -4.65
N GLY A 112 18.36 -3.88 -4.82
CA GLY A 112 18.34 -2.44 -5.00
C GLY A 112 17.82 -1.62 -3.83
N VAL A 113 16.92 -0.68 -4.13
CA VAL A 113 16.43 0.30 -3.16
C VAL A 113 15.54 -0.34 -2.09
N TYR A 114 14.69 -1.29 -2.47
CA TYR A 114 13.79 -1.95 -1.54
C TYR A 114 14.56 -2.79 -0.50
N ALA A 115 15.49 -3.64 -0.95
CA ALA A 115 16.33 -4.43 -0.05
C ALA A 115 17.15 -3.54 0.90
N ALA A 116 17.67 -2.40 0.41
CA ALA A 116 18.38 -1.43 1.24
C ALA A 116 17.44 -0.76 2.27
N MET A 117 16.20 -0.46 1.90
CA MET A 117 15.17 0.09 2.79
C MET A 117 14.81 -0.92 3.90
N MET A 118 14.55 -2.17 3.54
CA MET A 118 14.24 -3.24 4.50
C MET A 118 15.40 -3.51 5.46
N SER A 119 16.65 -3.45 4.97
CA SER A 119 17.83 -3.53 5.83
C SER A 119 17.88 -2.36 6.82
N GLY A 120 17.54 -1.14 6.39
CA GLY A 120 17.44 0.03 7.27
C GLY A 120 16.33 -0.11 8.32
N PHE A 121 15.19 -0.67 7.97
CA PHE A 121 14.11 -0.98 8.92
C PHE A 121 14.56 -2.02 9.95
N LYS A 122 15.20 -3.11 9.51
CA LYS A 122 15.75 -4.12 10.42
C LYS A 122 16.78 -3.54 11.39
N GLN A 123 17.63 -2.60 10.94
CA GLN A 123 18.55 -1.88 11.82
C GLN A 123 17.83 -0.97 12.83
N SER A 124 16.74 -0.33 12.43
CA SER A 124 16.00 0.62 13.26
C SER A 124 15.07 -0.06 14.27
N PHE A 125 14.41 -1.14 13.87
CA PHE A 125 13.37 -1.80 14.66
C PHE A 125 13.81 -3.15 15.24
N GLY A 126 14.94 -3.70 14.80
CA GLY A 126 15.58 -4.88 15.36
C GLY A 126 14.63 -6.08 15.44
N ASP A 127 14.60 -6.68 16.63
CA ASP A 127 13.82 -7.89 16.91
C ASP A 127 12.30 -7.68 16.97
N SER A 128 11.81 -6.45 16.86
CA SER A 128 10.37 -6.19 16.77
C SER A 128 9.79 -6.52 15.40
N MET A 129 10.63 -6.58 14.36
CA MET A 129 10.22 -6.99 13.02
C MET A 129 10.11 -8.51 12.91
N VAL A 130 9.16 -8.95 12.07
CA VAL A 130 9.09 -10.35 11.64
C VAL A 130 10.25 -10.67 10.70
N ASP A 131 10.55 -11.95 10.54
CA ASP A 131 11.40 -12.39 9.45
C ASP A 131 10.62 -12.28 8.13
N LEU A 132 11.34 -12.02 7.04
CA LEU A 132 10.70 -11.89 5.73
C LEU A 132 10.11 -13.23 5.28
N ALA A 133 9.03 -13.18 4.53
CA ALA A 133 8.40 -14.39 4.00
C ALA A 133 9.37 -15.18 3.13
N GLU A 134 9.52 -16.46 3.46
CA GLU A 134 10.32 -17.41 2.70
C GLU A 134 9.41 -18.51 2.15
N GLY A 135 9.61 -18.91 0.89
CA GLY A 135 8.85 -19.99 0.27
C GLY A 135 9.05 -20.03 -1.25
N ASP A 136 8.32 -20.93 -1.89
CA ASP A 136 8.30 -21.04 -3.35
C ASP A 136 7.53 -19.87 -3.94
N VAL A 137 8.22 -18.97 -4.63
CA VAL A 137 7.64 -17.78 -5.25
C VAL A 137 7.19 -18.10 -6.68
N LYS A 138 5.91 -17.80 -6.94
CA LYS A 138 5.34 -17.79 -8.29
C LYS A 138 4.99 -16.36 -8.68
N GLU A 139 5.67 -15.82 -9.68
CA GLU A 139 5.27 -14.55 -10.28
C GLU A 139 4.12 -14.75 -11.27
N VAL A 140 3.15 -13.84 -11.23
CA VAL A 140 2.02 -13.79 -12.15
C VAL A 140 2.22 -12.64 -13.13
N PRO A 141 2.29 -12.92 -14.45
CA PRO A 141 2.39 -11.89 -15.46
C PRO A 141 1.20 -10.92 -15.44
N PHE A 142 1.46 -9.65 -15.73
CA PHE A 142 0.39 -8.66 -15.89
C PHE A 142 -0.59 -9.04 -17.00
N GLY A 143 -1.88 -8.76 -16.76
CA GLY A 143 -3.00 -9.15 -17.62
C GLY A 143 -3.53 -10.56 -17.35
N GLN A 144 -2.92 -11.33 -16.45
CA GLN A 144 -3.40 -12.68 -16.11
C GLN A 144 -4.33 -12.69 -14.90
N THR A 145 -5.27 -13.61 -14.93
CA THR A 145 -6.14 -13.98 -13.80
C THR A 145 -5.76 -15.37 -13.34
N ILE A 146 -5.58 -15.52 -12.03
CA ILE A 146 -5.43 -16.83 -11.38
C ILE A 146 -6.53 -17.01 -10.35
N ARG A 147 -6.81 -18.26 -9.99
CA ARG A 147 -7.82 -18.62 -9.00
C ARG A 147 -7.15 -19.10 -7.72
N LEU A 148 -7.42 -18.41 -6.59
CA LEU A 148 -6.88 -18.72 -5.27
C LEU A 148 -8.04 -18.81 -4.28
N ALA A 149 -8.09 -19.83 -3.44
CA ALA A 149 -9.18 -20.11 -2.50
C ALA A 149 -10.59 -20.08 -3.16
N GLY A 150 -10.67 -20.40 -4.45
CA GLY A 150 -11.90 -20.33 -5.22
C GLY A 150 -12.29 -18.91 -5.69
N VAL A 151 -11.44 -17.91 -5.49
CA VAL A 151 -11.65 -16.49 -5.84
C VAL A 151 -10.71 -16.10 -6.99
N ASP A 152 -11.17 -15.24 -7.90
CA ASP A 152 -10.38 -14.78 -9.03
C ASP A 152 -9.54 -13.57 -8.63
N PHE A 153 -8.24 -13.61 -8.94
CA PHE A 153 -7.25 -12.54 -8.75
C PHE A 153 -6.67 -12.17 -10.12
N ARG A 154 -6.98 -10.98 -10.63
CA ARG A 154 -6.42 -10.46 -11.87
C ARG A 154 -5.29 -9.48 -11.55
N PHE A 155 -4.11 -9.77 -12.09
CA PHE A 155 -2.90 -8.98 -11.90
C PHE A 155 -2.75 -8.02 -13.08
N ASP A 156 -2.89 -6.72 -12.84
CA ASP A 156 -2.75 -5.69 -13.86
C ASP A 156 -1.56 -4.77 -13.53
N LYS A 157 -1.08 -4.05 -14.54
CA LYS A 157 -0.05 -3.04 -14.35
C LYS A 157 -0.65 -1.83 -13.65
N GLY A 158 -0.02 -1.40 -12.59
CA GLY A 158 -0.41 -0.26 -11.78
C GLY A 158 0.27 1.05 -12.16
N PRO A 159 0.29 2.03 -11.24
CA PRO A 159 0.90 3.33 -11.47
C PRO A 159 2.40 3.22 -11.78
N ALA A 160 2.87 3.96 -12.79
CA ALA A 160 4.28 3.93 -13.19
C ALA A 160 5.22 4.67 -12.23
N ASN A 161 4.67 5.51 -11.33
CA ASN A 161 5.44 6.16 -10.24
C ASN A 161 5.74 5.22 -9.08
N ASP A 162 5.07 4.07 -9.02
CA ASP A 162 5.24 3.07 -7.98
C ASP A 162 5.83 1.81 -8.62
N PHE A 163 6.98 1.36 -8.16
CA PHE A 163 7.69 0.29 -8.83
C PHE A 163 7.63 -1.00 -8.00
N PRO A 164 7.36 -2.15 -8.65
CA PRO A 164 7.17 -2.36 -10.10
C PRO A 164 5.80 -1.93 -10.61
N GLY A 165 4.94 -1.34 -9.78
CA GLY A 165 3.63 -0.84 -10.13
C GLY A 165 2.65 -1.94 -10.52
N SER A 166 1.81 -2.36 -9.58
CA SER A 166 0.80 -3.39 -9.78
C SER A 166 -0.56 -2.95 -9.27
N MET A 167 -1.58 -3.59 -9.78
CA MET A 167 -2.95 -3.58 -9.28
C MET A 167 -3.47 -5.00 -9.31
N ILE A 168 -4.10 -5.44 -8.22
CA ILE A 168 -4.68 -6.78 -8.15
C ILE A 168 -6.18 -6.65 -7.94
N LEU A 169 -6.97 -6.98 -8.98
CA LEU A 169 -8.42 -7.01 -8.88
C LEU A 169 -8.87 -8.34 -8.29
N ILE A 170 -9.53 -8.30 -7.16
CA ILE A 170 -9.96 -9.44 -6.34
C ILE A 170 -11.48 -9.58 -6.46
N ASP A 171 -11.94 -10.77 -6.84
CA ASP A 171 -13.37 -11.13 -6.98
C ASP A 171 -14.18 -10.15 -7.87
N GLY A 172 -13.49 -9.43 -8.76
CA GLY A 172 -14.08 -8.40 -9.60
C GLY A 172 -14.69 -7.21 -8.83
N THR A 173 -14.32 -7.02 -7.55
CA THR A 173 -14.96 -6.05 -6.65
C THR A 173 -13.96 -5.17 -5.93
N ALA A 174 -12.86 -5.71 -5.43
CA ALA A 174 -11.82 -4.97 -4.71
C ALA A 174 -10.54 -4.86 -5.55
N CYS A 175 -9.89 -3.71 -5.56
CA CYS A 175 -8.61 -3.50 -6.23
C CYS A 175 -7.53 -3.18 -5.20
N LEU A 176 -6.57 -4.09 -5.01
CA LEU A 176 -5.38 -3.83 -4.19
C LEU A 176 -4.35 -3.03 -4.99
N MET A 177 -3.79 -2.02 -4.37
CA MET A 177 -2.71 -1.16 -4.87
C MET A 177 -1.85 -0.70 -3.69
N HIS A 178 -0.64 -0.19 -3.92
CA HIS A 178 0.24 0.20 -2.82
C HIS A 178 -0.39 1.26 -1.89
N TRP A 179 -0.94 2.32 -2.47
CA TRP A 179 -1.53 3.44 -1.73
C TRP A 179 -3.03 3.54 -1.98
N ALA A 180 -3.84 3.33 -0.94
CA ALA A 180 -5.28 3.56 -1.08
C ALA A 180 -5.56 5.03 -1.45
N PRO A 181 -6.53 5.30 -2.34
CA PRO A 181 -6.90 6.66 -2.73
C PRO A 181 -7.76 7.35 -1.65
N VAL A 182 -7.23 7.44 -0.43
CA VAL A 182 -7.92 8.06 0.71
C VAL A 182 -7.89 9.59 0.64
N LYS A 183 -8.81 10.25 1.36
CA LYS A 183 -8.91 11.71 1.47
C LYS A 183 -7.83 12.25 2.43
N ALA A 184 -6.61 12.37 1.90
CA ALA A 184 -5.45 12.90 2.61
C ALA A 184 -4.49 13.55 1.63
N HIS A 185 -3.63 14.46 2.10
CA HIS A 185 -2.49 14.93 1.32
C HIS A 185 -1.58 13.74 0.96
N VAL A 186 -0.95 13.79 -0.22
CA VAL A 186 0.11 12.85 -0.58
C VAL A 186 1.43 13.31 0.04
N ASN A 187 2.33 12.36 0.24
CA ASN A 187 3.67 12.62 0.74
C ASN A 187 4.74 12.37 -0.34
N THR A 188 5.99 12.63 -0.03
CA THR A 188 7.13 12.49 -0.95
C THR A 188 7.48 11.04 -1.30
N LEU A 189 6.95 10.04 -0.56
CA LEU A 189 7.08 8.62 -0.91
C LEU A 189 6.11 8.24 -2.04
N GLN A 190 4.92 8.85 -2.03
CA GLN A 190 3.91 8.63 -3.07
C GLN A 190 4.26 9.39 -4.35
N ILE A 191 4.73 10.65 -4.22
CA ILE A 191 5.02 11.54 -5.35
C ILE A 191 6.28 12.33 -5.05
N SER A 192 7.30 12.19 -5.89
CA SER A 192 8.62 12.78 -5.68
C SER A 192 9.03 13.82 -6.73
N SER A 193 8.24 14.02 -7.78
CA SER A 193 8.49 14.97 -8.86
C SER A 193 7.20 15.32 -9.61
N ALA A 194 7.23 16.38 -10.42
CA ALA A 194 6.10 16.74 -11.28
C ALA A 194 5.72 15.64 -12.29
N GLU A 195 6.70 14.86 -12.78
CA GLU A 195 6.46 13.71 -13.66
C GLU A 195 5.65 12.62 -12.95
N THR A 196 5.99 12.30 -11.69
CA THR A 196 5.32 11.26 -10.92
C THR A 196 3.86 11.62 -10.58
N VAL A 197 3.49 12.91 -10.57
CA VAL A 197 2.08 13.35 -10.46
C VAL A 197 1.26 12.85 -11.65
N GLY A 198 1.77 13.03 -12.87
CA GLY A 198 1.10 12.55 -14.10
C GLY A 198 0.96 11.04 -14.11
N GLN A 199 2.02 10.31 -13.76
CA GLN A 199 2.02 8.85 -13.69
C GLN A 199 1.03 8.32 -12.64
N ALA A 200 0.94 8.96 -11.46
CA ALA A 200 -0.04 8.61 -10.43
C ALA A 200 -1.47 8.85 -10.89
N LEU A 201 -1.74 9.97 -11.60
CA LEU A 201 -3.05 10.25 -12.19
C LEU A 201 -3.47 9.20 -13.22
N GLU A 202 -2.56 8.78 -14.09
CA GLU A 202 -2.83 7.72 -15.06
C GLU A 202 -3.15 6.40 -14.35
N GLY A 203 -2.40 6.05 -13.29
CA GLY A 203 -2.66 4.88 -12.47
C GLY A 203 -4.03 4.91 -11.78
N LEU A 204 -4.44 6.06 -11.21
CA LEU A 204 -5.76 6.19 -10.59
C LEU A 204 -6.90 6.10 -11.61
N LYS A 205 -6.73 6.64 -12.82
CA LYS A 205 -7.70 6.48 -13.92
C LYS A 205 -7.79 5.03 -14.39
N ALA A 206 -6.67 4.30 -14.41
CA ALA A 206 -6.69 2.87 -14.70
C ALA A 206 -7.42 2.11 -13.59
N ALA A 207 -7.18 2.45 -12.32
CA ALA A 207 -7.86 1.86 -11.17
C ALA A 207 -9.37 2.16 -11.18
N GLU A 208 -9.81 3.34 -11.63
CA GLU A 208 -11.22 3.68 -11.83
C GLU A 208 -11.91 2.75 -12.84
N ASN A 209 -11.18 2.37 -13.89
CA ASN A 209 -11.70 1.54 -14.98
C ASN A 209 -11.45 0.04 -14.81
N CYS A 210 -10.86 -0.41 -13.70
CA CYS A 210 -10.53 -1.84 -13.50
C CYS A 210 -11.75 -2.71 -13.20
N GLY A 211 -12.90 -2.11 -12.86
CA GLY A 211 -14.15 -2.80 -12.49
C GLY A 211 -14.37 -2.92 -10.98
N ALA A 212 -13.44 -2.44 -10.15
CA ALA A 212 -13.60 -2.44 -8.70
C ALA A 212 -14.63 -1.41 -8.22
N THR A 213 -15.20 -1.66 -7.05
CA THR A 213 -16.07 -0.71 -6.31
C THR A 213 -15.41 -0.21 -5.03
N ILE A 214 -14.37 -0.90 -4.57
CA ILE A 214 -13.52 -0.50 -3.44
C ILE A 214 -12.04 -0.65 -3.81
N TRP A 215 -11.21 0.20 -3.25
CA TRP A 215 -9.76 0.21 -3.45
C TRP A 215 -9.06 -0.01 -2.12
N LEU A 216 -8.16 -0.98 -2.11
CA LEU A 216 -7.38 -1.39 -0.94
C LEU A 216 -5.96 -0.86 -1.10
N GLY A 217 -5.36 -0.38 -0.02
CA GLY A 217 -3.95 0.03 -0.03
C GLY A 217 -3.16 -0.70 1.03
N CYS A 218 -1.93 -1.05 0.73
CA CYS A 218 -0.98 -1.48 1.76
C CYS A 218 -0.80 -0.40 2.82
N HIS A 219 -0.99 0.87 2.42
CA HIS A 219 -1.15 2.03 3.30
C HIS A 219 -2.49 2.72 3.05
N GLY A 220 -3.12 3.20 4.13
CA GLY A 220 -4.39 3.93 4.08
C GLY A 220 -5.65 3.05 4.15
N GLY A 221 -5.52 1.73 4.09
CA GLY A 221 -6.63 0.80 4.24
C GLY A 221 -7.59 0.79 3.04
N ILE A 222 -8.90 0.99 3.27
CA ILE A 222 -9.93 0.94 2.22
C ILE A 222 -10.36 2.34 1.81
N ALA A 223 -10.55 2.53 0.51
CA ALA A 223 -11.21 3.68 -0.08
C ALA A 223 -12.41 3.26 -0.95
N ASP A 224 -13.42 4.10 -0.99
CA ASP A 224 -14.58 3.98 -1.88
C ASP A 224 -14.43 4.85 -3.13
N LYS A 225 -15.46 4.87 -3.98
CA LYS A 225 -15.49 5.72 -5.18
C LYS A 225 -15.32 7.21 -4.85
N ALA A 226 -15.85 7.68 -3.72
CA ALA A 226 -15.72 9.08 -3.33
C ALA A 226 -14.27 9.42 -2.92
N GLY A 227 -13.54 8.46 -2.33
CA GLY A 227 -12.10 8.57 -2.06
C GLY A 227 -11.28 8.62 -3.35
N LEU A 228 -11.58 7.72 -4.30
CA LEU A 228 -10.92 7.70 -5.61
C LEU A 228 -11.14 9.00 -6.38
N ASP A 229 -12.39 9.47 -6.47
CA ASP A 229 -12.73 10.72 -7.16
C ASP A 229 -12.03 11.92 -6.54
N PHE A 230 -12.01 11.96 -5.21
CA PHE A 230 -11.27 12.97 -4.49
C PHE A 230 -9.79 12.95 -4.85
N LYS A 231 -9.14 11.78 -4.82
CA LYS A 231 -7.71 11.67 -5.09
C LYS A 231 -7.37 12.04 -6.54
N ILE A 232 -8.20 11.68 -7.51
CA ILE A 232 -8.05 12.11 -8.90
C ILE A 232 -8.15 13.63 -9.00
N GLY A 233 -9.16 14.26 -8.39
CA GLY A 233 -9.33 15.71 -8.36
C GLY A 233 -8.15 16.41 -7.67
N TYR A 234 -7.69 15.87 -6.54
CA TYR A 234 -6.57 16.37 -5.77
C TYR A 234 -5.26 16.37 -6.59
N LEU A 235 -4.92 15.25 -7.25
CA LEU A 235 -3.73 15.19 -8.09
C LEU A 235 -3.85 16.03 -9.37
N THR A 236 -5.06 16.16 -9.92
CA THR A 236 -5.32 17.09 -11.03
C THR A 236 -5.01 18.52 -10.61
N LYS A 237 -5.46 18.93 -9.42
CA LYS A 237 -5.15 20.26 -8.86
C LYS A 237 -3.66 20.48 -8.65
N ILE A 238 -2.95 19.50 -8.11
CA ILE A 238 -1.48 19.55 -7.99
C ILE A 238 -0.84 19.77 -9.38
N HIS A 239 -1.26 19.02 -10.38
CA HIS A 239 -0.74 19.14 -11.73
C HIS A 239 -1.00 20.54 -12.34
N GLU A 240 -2.18 21.11 -12.12
CA GLU A 240 -2.54 22.46 -12.53
C GLU A 240 -1.66 23.53 -11.84
N LEU A 241 -1.48 23.40 -10.52
CA LEU A 241 -0.62 24.34 -9.75
C LEU A 241 0.81 24.32 -10.26
N LEU A 242 1.37 23.14 -10.54
CA LEU A 242 2.73 22.97 -11.05
C LEU A 242 2.91 23.54 -12.47
N ALA A 243 1.86 23.57 -13.29
CA ALA A 243 1.92 24.16 -14.63
C ALA A 243 2.26 25.65 -14.62
N ALA A 244 1.93 26.37 -13.54
CA ALA A 244 2.31 27.77 -13.34
C ALA A 244 3.76 27.96 -12.89
N LYS A 245 4.52 26.88 -12.63
CA LYS A 245 5.90 26.87 -12.13
C LYS A 245 6.11 27.76 -10.88
N PRO A 246 5.30 27.57 -9.82
CA PRO A 246 5.43 28.35 -8.60
C PRO A 246 6.72 27.98 -7.85
N ASP A 247 7.18 28.87 -6.96
CA ASP A 247 8.13 28.45 -5.92
C ASP A 247 7.43 27.53 -4.89
N ALA A 248 8.23 26.80 -4.11
CA ALA A 248 7.72 25.82 -3.15
C ALA A 248 6.79 26.45 -2.11
N LYS A 249 7.08 27.67 -1.63
CA LYS A 249 6.26 28.37 -0.64
C LYS A 249 4.90 28.75 -1.21
N THR A 250 4.87 29.27 -2.43
CA THR A 250 3.63 29.63 -3.15
C THR A 250 2.78 28.37 -3.40
N PHE A 251 3.40 27.30 -3.89
CA PHE A 251 2.72 26.03 -4.11
C PHE A 251 2.09 25.48 -2.81
N ALA A 252 2.88 25.39 -1.72
CA ALA A 252 2.39 24.89 -0.43
C ALA A 252 1.21 25.71 0.08
N SER A 253 1.28 27.05 0.00
CA SER A 253 0.22 27.95 0.44
C SER A 253 -1.06 27.74 -0.38
N GLN A 254 -0.94 27.63 -1.71
CA GLN A 254 -2.09 27.39 -2.59
C GLN A 254 -2.73 26.02 -2.35
N LEU A 255 -1.92 24.96 -2.16
CA LEU A 255 -2.43 23.61 -1.92
C LEU A 255 -3.16 23.51 -0.57
N LYS A 256 -2.61 24.10 0.51
CA LYS A 256 -3.26 24.16 1.82
C LYS A 256 -4.57 24.98 1.79
N ALA A 257 -4.60 26.07 1.01
CA ALA A 257 -5.80 26.89 0.84
C ALA A 257 -6.91 26.18 0.06
N GLU A 258 -6.56 25.37 -0.92
CA GLU A 258 -7.50 24.56 -1.73
C GLU A 258 -8.11 23.40 -0.93
N PHE A 259 -7.32 22.79 -0.03
CA PHE A 259 -7.71 21.62 0.76
C PHE A 259 -7.49 21.86 2.26
N PRO A 260 -8.22 22.81 2.88
CA PRO A 260 -7.98 23.18 4.28
C PRO A 260 -8.35 22.05 5.23
N GLY A 261 -7.47 21.76 6.19
CA GLY A 261 -7.69 20.75 7.23
C GLY A 261 -7.67 19.30 6.73
N LEU A 262 -7.16 19.07 5.52
CA LEU A 262 -6.98 17.70 5.01
C LEU A 262 -5.83 17.02 5.78
N ALA A 263 -6.03 15.74 6.14
CA ALA A 263 -5.02 14.94 6.84
C ALA A 263 -3.68 14.93 6.06
N GLY A 264 -2.56 15.00 6.77
CA GLY A 264 -1.22 15.03 6.16
C GLY A 264 -0.75 16.44 5.77
N GLU A 265 -1.44 17.51 6.21
CA GLU A 265 -1.07 18.90 5.90
C GLU A 265 0.34 19.27 6.38
N GLU A 266 0.83 18.65 7.45
CA GLU A 266 2.20 18.81 7.96
C GLU A 266 3.29 18.39 6.97
N GLY A 267 2.98 17.50 6.02
CA GLY A 267 3.90 17.03 4.97
C GLY A 267 3.93 17.91 3.72
N VAL A 268 3.01 18.88 3.59
CA VAL A 268 2.83 19.65 2.34
C VAL A 268 4.05 20.52 2.00
N ASP A 269 4.76 21.08 2.99
CA ASP A 269 5.95 21.89 2.73
C ASP A 269 7.09 21.05 2.14
N ALA A 270 7.32 19.85 2.67
CA ALA A 270 8.29 18.91 2.13
C ALA A 270 7.91 18.41 0.71
N LEU A 271 6.62 18.18 0.48
CA LEU A 271 6.10 17.85 -0.84
C LEU A 271 6.37 18.98 -1.83
N ALA A 272 6.09 20.23 -1.44
CA ALA A 272 6.33 21.41 -2.27
C ALA A 272 7.82 21.55 -2.66
N GLU A 273 8.75 21.35 -1.71
CA GLU A 273 10.18 21.35 -1.98
C GLU A 273 10.60 20.24 -2.96
N ALA A 274 9.92 19.10 -2.96
CA ALA A 274 10.20 18.03 -3.90
C ALA A 274 9.66 18.31 -5.31
N LEU A 275 8.50 18.93 -5.43
CA LEU A 275 7.78 19.12 -6.69
C LEU A 275 8.20 20.41 -7.45
N CYS A 276 8.65 21.46 -6.75
CA CYS A 276 8.98 22.76 -7.33
C CYS A 276 10.51 23.00 -7.54
N LYS A 277 11.23 21.96 -7.89
CA LYS A 277 12.68 22.02 -8.18
C LYS A 277 12.96 22.48 -9.59
#